data_92ca6689e07f76d65bbc406b50354ac7
#
_entry.id   92ca6689e07f76d65bbc406b50354ac7
#
_cell.length_a   1.000
_cell.length_b   1.000
_cell.length_c   1.000
_cell.angle_alpha   90.00
_cell.angle_beta   90.00
_cell.angle_gamma   90.00
#
_symmetry.space_group_name_H-M   'P 1'
#
loop_
_entity.id
_entity.type
_entity.pdbx_description
1 polymer ?
#
loop_
_entity_poly.entity_id
_entity_poly.type
_entity_poly.pdbx_seq_one_letter_code
_entity_poly.pdbx_strand_id
1 'polypeptide(L)'
;MPDDAAFDASPDVLTSSAQGRLRTIIERLERLEEDKAAVMADMKEVFAEAKGEGLDVKILKEILKIRKQDKDERDEHETLLDVYLRAMDAPAPAPIKAAA
;
A
#
# COMPACT_ATOMS: atom_id res chain seq x y z
N MET A 1 -8.00 -0.03 -25.31
CA MET A 1 -7.73 -0.90 -25.37
C MET A 1 -8.47 -1.80 -25.87
N PRO A 2 -8.51 -2.05 -26.43
CA PRO A 2 -9.13 -2.94 -27.13
C PRO A 2 -9.12 -4.27 -26.62
N ASP A 3 -8.46 -4.40 -25.64
CA ASP A 3 -8.36 -5.62 -25.15
C ASP A 3 -9.58 -6.17 -24.64
N ASP A 4 -10.41 -5.32 -24.16
CA ASP A 4 -11.66 -5.77 -23.64
C ASP A 4 -12.52 -6.33 -24.71
N ALA A 5 -12.43 -5.77 -25.86
CA ALA A 5 -13.25 -6.24 -26.94
C ALA A 5 -12.81 -7.61 -27.38
N ALA A 6 -11.57 -7.91 -27.24
CA ALA A 6 -11.08 -9.19 -27.64
C ALA A 6 -11.29 -10.24 -26.57
N PHE A 7 -11.65 -9.84 -25.42
CA PHE A 7 -11.74 -10.75 -24.33
C PHE A 7 -13.11 -11.38 -24.30
N ASP A 8 -13.26 -12.50 -24.92
CA ASP A 8 -14.50 -13.24 -24.78
C ASP A 8 -14.26 -14.30 -23.73
N ALA A 9 -15.17 -14.89 -23.20
CA ALA A 9 -15.03 -15.79 -22.09
C ALA A 9 -14.49 -17.18 -22.47
N SER A 10 -13.98 -17.33 -23.66
CA SER A 10 -13.47 -18.64 -24.08
C SER A 10 -12.16 -18.95 -23.37
N PRO A 11 -11.97 -20.16 -22.84
CA PRO A 11 -10.71 -20.52 -22.21
C PRO A 11 -9.55 -20.55 -23.19
N ASP A 12 -9.83 -20.57 -24.49
CA ASP A 12 -8.78 -20.60 -25.50
C ASP A 12 -8.20 -19.23 -25.80
N VAL A 13 -8.76 -18.17 -25.21
CA VAL A 13 -8.27 -16.82 -25.43
C VAL A 13 -6.86 -16.64 -24.89
N LEU A 14 -6.49 -17.32 -23.86
CA LEU A 14 -5.19 -17.19 -23.25
C LEU A 14 -4.21 -18.24 -23.79
N THR A 15 -2.97 -17.79 -24.04
CA THR A 15 -1.91 -18.72 -24.40
C THR A 15 -1.55 -19.59 -23.21
N SER A 16 -0.85 -20.69 -23.45
CA SER A 16 -0.38 -21.56 -22.37
C SER A 16 0.44 -20.80 -21.33
N SER A 17 1.30 -19.91 -21.80
CA SER A 17 2.11 -19.09 -20.93
C SER A 17 1.26 -18.16 -20.07
N ALA A 18 0.27 -17.53 -20.69
CA ALA A 18 -0.63 -16.64 -19.97
C ALA A 18 -1.48 -17.41 -18.95
N GLN A 19 -1.91 -18.61 -19.31
CA GLN A 19 -2.65 -19.48 -18.39
C GLN A 19 -1.82 -19.82 -17.16
N GLY A 20 -0.54 -20.13 -17.37
CA GLY A 20 0.37 -20.43 -16.25
C GLY A 20 0.56 -19.24 -15.34
N ARG A 21 0.73 -18.04 -15.92
CA ARG A 21 0.87 -16.81 -15.14
C ARG A 21 -0.41 -16.51 -14.37
N LEU A 22 -1.55 -16.70 -14.98
CA LEU A 22 -2.83 -16.49 -14.32
C LEU A 22 -2.96 -17.41 -13.11
N ARG A 23 -2.65 -18.68 -13.27
CA ARG A 23 -2.71 -19.63 -12.16
C ARG A 23 -1.79 -19.20 -11.01
N THR A 24 -0.56 -18.84 -11.33
CA THR A 24 0.40 -18.41 -10.32
C THR A 24 -0.09 -17.18 -9.57
N ILE A 25 -0.63 -16.21 -10.29
CA ILE A 25 -1.15 -14.99 -9.68
C ILE A 25 -2.33 -15.31 -8.76
N ILE A 26 -3.24 -16.15 -9.20
CA ILE A 26 -4.39 -16.52 -8.37
C ILE A 26 -3.93 -17.25 -7.10
N GLU A 27 -3.01 -18.20 -7.24
CA GLU A 27 -2.51 -18.93 -6.07
C GLU A 27 -1.82 -17.99 -5.06
N ARG A 28 -1.08 -17.00 -5.56
CA ARG A 28 -0.46 -16.00 -4.69
C ARG A 28 -1.51 -15.15 -4.00
N LEU A 29 -2.53 -14.72 -4.71
CA LEU A 29 -3.61 -13.94 -4.13
C LEU A 29 -4.38 -14.73 -3.08
N GLU A 30 -4.66 -16.00 -3.36
CA GLU A 30 -5.35 -16.86 -2.41
C GLU A 30 -4.55 -17.01 -1.12
N ARG A 31 -3.23 -17.15 -1.23
CA ARG A 31 -2.37 -17.22 -0.05
C ARG A 31 -2.41 -15.93 0.74
N LEU A 32 -2.36 -14.80 0.04
CA LEU A 32 -2.44 -13.50 0.71
C LEU A 32 -3.79 -13.26 1.37
N GLU A 33 -4.87 -13.77 0.77
CA GLU A 33 -6.18 -13.70 1.39
C GLU A 33 -6.23 -14.51 2.69
N GLU A 34 -5.57 -15.67 2.71
CA GLU A 34 -5.46 -16.47 3.93
C GLU A 34 -4.65 -15.74 4.99
N ASP A 35 -3.52 -15.14 4.60
CA ASP A 35 -2.69 -14.37 5.52
C ASP A 35 -3.46 -13.18 6.08
N LYS A 36 -4.21 -12.50 5.24
CA LYS A 36 -5.05 -11.38 5.64
C LYS A 36 -6.10 -11.82 6.66
N ALA A 37 -6.75 -12.96 6.42
CA ALA A 37 -7.74 -13.49 7.34
C ALA A 37 -7.13 -13.81 8.70
N ALA A 38 -5.92 -14.39 8.70
CA ALA A 38 -5.21 -14.70 9.93
C ALA A 38 -4.87 -13.43 10.71
N VAL A 39 -4.37 -12.41 10.03
CA VAL A 39 -4.05 -11.13 10.67
C VAL A 39 -5.32 -10.49 11.24
N MET A 40 -6.42 -10.53 10.51
CA MET A 40 -7.68 -9.97 10.99
C MET A 40 -8.18 -10.71 12.24
N ALA A 41 -8.00 -12.04 12.29
CA ALA A 41 -8.36 -12.81 13.45
C ALA A 41 -7.51 -12.43 14.67
N ASP A 42 -6.22 -12.23 14.45
CA ASP A 42 -5.30 -11.79 15.50
C ASP A 42 -5.69 -10.41 16.04
N MET A 43 -6.03 -9.49 15.15
CA MET A 43 -6.48 -8.16 15.57
C MET A 43 -7.75 -8.24 16.39
N LYS A 44 -8.68 -9.10 16.00
CA LYS A 44 -9.91 -9.30 16.73
C LYS A 44 -9.64 -9.79 18.15
N GLU A 45 -8.66 -10.69 18.30
CA GLU A 45 -8.27 -11.18 19.63
C GLU A 45 -7.70 -10.05 20.48
N VAL A 46 -6.83 -9.22 19.92
CA VAL A 46 -6.24 -8.12 20.68
C VAL A 46 -7.31 -7.10 21.09
N PHE A 47 -8.26 -6.80 20.23
CA PHE A 47 -9.37 -5.92 20.61
C PHE A 47 -10.24 -6.54 21.69
N ALA A 48 -10.48 -7.84 21.64
CA ALA A 48 -11.24 -8.52 22.67
C ALA A 48 -10.51 -8.47 24.02
N GLU A 49 -9.21 -8.65 24.00
CA GLU A 49 -8.37 -8.55 25.18
C GLU A 49 -8.44 -7.14 25.77
N ALA A 50 -8.32 -6.13 24.94
CA ALA A 50 -8.41 -4.75 25.37
C ALA A 50 -9.78 -4.44 25.99
N LYS A 51 -10.84 -4.94 25.39
CA LYS A 51 -12.18 -4.79 25.93
C LYS A 51 -12.31 -5.45 27.29
N GLY A 52 -11.70 -6.62 27.45
CA GLY A 52 -11.67 -7.31 28.74
C GLY A 52 -10.93 -6.51 29.81
N GLU A 53 -10.01 -5.66 29.43
CA GLU A 53 -9.30 -4.78 30.36
C GLU A 53 -10.02 -3.45 30.59
N GLY A 54 -11.18 -3.28 30.01
CA GLY A 54 -11.97 -2.07 30.21
C GLY A 54 -11.72 -0.94 29.22
N LEU A 55 -10.96 -1.21 28.15
CA LEU A 55 -10.68 -0.20 27.15
C LEU A 55 -11.78 -0.15 26.09
N ASP A 56 -12.00 1.04 25.55
CA ASP A 56 -13.02 1.24 24.53
C ASP A 56 -12.43 0.97 23.14
N VAL A 57 -12.96 -0.06 22.47
CA VAL A 57 -12.44 -0.49 21.17
C VAL A 57 -12.58 0.59 20.10
N LYS A 58 -13.65 1.38 20.12
CA LYS A 58 -13.83 2.46 19.16
C LYS A 58 -12.73 3.51 19.29
N ILE A 59 -12.39 3.84 20.52
CA ILE A 59 -11.33 4.80 20.81
C ILE A 59 -9.99 4.24 20.38
N LEU A 60 -9.73 2.96 20.59
CA LEU A 60 -8.49 2.33 20.15
C LEU A 60 -8.33 2.42 18.63
N LYS A 61 -9.40 2.17 17.88
CA LYS A 61 -9.38 2.27 16.42
C LYS A 61 -9.11 3.70 15.97
N GLU A 62 -9.66 4.66 16.68
CA GLU A 62 -9.44 6.07 16.39
C GLU A 62 -8.00 6.47 16.63
N ILE A 63 -7.42 6.01 17.71
CA ILE A 63 -6.00 6.24 18.02
C ILE A 63 -5.12 5.67 16.91
N LEU A 64 -5.39 4.45 16.46
CA LEU A 64 -4.64 3.84 15.37
C LEU A 64 -4.68 4.68 14.11
N LYS A 65 -5.86 5.22 13.79
CA LYS A 65 -6.04 6.06 12.62
C LYS A 65 -5.23 7.36 12.73
N ILE A 66 -5.29 8.00 13.87
CA ILE A 66 -4.55 9.25 14.12
C ILE A 66 -3.05 9.01 14.02
N ARG A 67 -2.56 7.95 14.64
CA ARG A 67 -1.13 7.64 14.62
C ARG A 67 -0.63 7.33 13.22
N LYS A 68 -1.46 6.69 12.40
CA LYS A 68 -1.12 6.42 11.02
C LYS A 68 -1.01 7.70 10.20
N GLN A 69 -1.93 8.64 10.40
CA GLN A 69 -1.89 9.94 9.73
C GLN A 69 -0.63 10.72 10.12
N ASP A 70 -0.31 10.79 11.40
CA ASP A 70 0.88 11.48 11.87
C ASP A 70 2.16 10.90 11.29
N LYS A 71 2.20 9.57 11.16
CA LYS A 71 3.36 8.92 10.57
C LYS A 71 3.50 9.25 9.09
N ASP A 72 2.41 9.21 8.35
CA ASP A 72 2.43 9.50 6.91
C ASP A 72 2.86 10.94 6.65
N GLU A 73 2.36 11.90 7.43
CA GLU A 73 2.76 13.29 7.33
C GLU A 73 4.23 13.49 7.63
N ARG A 74 4.74 12.80 8.63
CA ARG A 74 6.15 12.86 8.98
C ARG A 74 7.02 12.28 7.88
N ASP A 75 6.61 11.15 7.30
CA ASP A 75 7.33 10.52 6.21
C ASP A 75 7.39 11.44 4.99
N GLU A 76 6.30 12.11 4.66
CA GLU A 76 6.27 13.09 3.57
C GLU A 76 7.21 14.24 3.84
N HIS A 77 7.21 14.76 5.05
CA HIS A 77 8.10 15.84 5.44
C HIS A 77 9.57 15.44 5.32
N GLU A 78 9.93 14.27 5.81
CA GLU A 78 11.29 13.76 5.74
C GLU A 78 11.73 13.54 4.29
N THR A 79 10.84 13.03 3.45
CA THR A 79 11.12 12.81 2.03
C THR A 79 11.39 14.15 1.33
N LEU A 80 10.57 15.14 1.59
CA LEU A 80 10.73 16.46 0.99
C LEU A 80 12.02 17.13 1.46
N LEU A 81 12.30 17.02 2.74
CA LEU A 81 13.54 17.56 3.30
C LEU A 81 14.76 16.92 2.64
N ASP A 82 14.74 15.61 2.44
CA ASP A 82 15.82 14.90 1.79
C ASP A 82 16.03 15.39 0.35
N VAL A 83 14.96 15.61 -0.37
CA VAL A 83 15.03 16.15 -1.74
C VAL A 83 15.72 17.51 -1.74
N TYR A 84 15.36 18.38 -0.81
CA TYR A 84 15.94 19.70 -0.73
C TYR A 84 17.42 19.65 -0.34
N LEU A 85 17.78 18.80 0.61
CA LEU A 85 19.17 18.67 1.03
C LEU A 85 20.04 18.14 -0.10
N ARG A 86 19.56 17.18 -0.85
CA ARG A 86 20.27 16.67 -2.04
C ARG A 86 20.45 17.74 -3.09
N ALA A 87 19.45 18.56 -3.29
CA ALA A 87 19.54 19.68 -4.24
C ALA A 87 20.61 20.68 -3.81
N MET A 88 20.76 20.90 -2.53
CA MET A 88 21.82 21.79 -2.03
C MET A 88 23.22 21.23 -2.23
N ASP A 89 23.37 19.91 -2.18
CA ASP A 89 24.66 19.25 -2.35
C ASP A 89 25.02 19.00 -3.83
N ALA A 90 24.06 19.16 -4.72
CA ALA A 90 24.30 18.96 -6.15
C ALA A 90 25.15 20.07 -6.71
N PRO A 91 25.90 19.83 -7.80
CA PRO A 91 26.64 20.90 -8.47
C PRO A 91 25.69 22.01 -8.90
N ALA A 92 26.13 23.24 -8.73
CA ALA A 92 25.31 24.37 -9.08
C ALA A 92 24.95 24.35 -10.56
N PRO A 93 23.68 24.50 -10.91
CA PRO A 93 23.29 24.58 -12.32
C PRO A 93 23.69 25.91 -12.88
N ALA A 94 23.60 26.06 -14.21
CA ALA A 94 23.85 27.33 -14.85
C ALA A 94 22.91 28.39 -14.28
N PRO A 95 23.36 29.64 -14.16
CA PRO A 95 22.53 30.69 -13.61
C PRO A 95 21.22 30.84 -14.36
N ILE A 96 20.14 31.02 -13.62
CA ILE A 96 18.85 31.27 -14.19
C ILE A 96 18.66 32.75 -14.32
N LYS A 97 18.62 33.25 -15.53
CA LYS A 97 18.51 34.67 -15.70
C LYS A 97 17.15 35.24 -15.44
N ALA A 98 16.18 34.43 -15.52
CA ALA A 98 14.84 34.96 -15.47
C ALA A 98 14.37 35.31 -14.09
N ALA A 99 15.15 35.06 -13.17
CA ALA A 99 14.71 35.23 -11.82
C ALA A 99 14.47 36.68 -11.41
N ALA A 100 14.77 37.57 -12.22
CA ALA A 100 14.61 38.94 -11.83
C ALA A 100 13.18 39.39 -11.61
#